data_7f898463ad0ffa1af04a2e45d3fde879
#
_entry.id   7f898463ad0ffa1af04a2e45d3fde879
#
_cell.length_a   1.000
_cell.length_b   1.000
_cell.length_c   1.000
_cell.angle_alpha   90.00
_cell.angle_beta   90.00
_cell.angle_gamma   90.00
#
_symmetry.space_group_name_H-M   'P 1'
#
loop_
_entity.id
_entity.type
_entity.pdbx_description
1 polymer ?
#
loop_
_entity_poly.entity_id
_entity_poly.type
_entity_poly.pdbx_seq_one_letter_code
_entity_poly.pdbx_strand_id
1 'polypeptide(L)'
;MKIKRLHIKNYKSIKELEIDDAQDALILVGRNNSGKSVILDAIRVALGDKTVNMPDFNGPEGNIIIGMELEFAYEDLSFLHGNGIVKKMKNYDLWLKSFCQRLPSFIPDEEGGGILTFEYVFDRNGNEKYRDGIKKNNTYIRNVLPRIYFVDHYRNNIDILKDIMMFSNDDNFAEFKADRCIFDSAKKCSQCFDCMGVINRKKPQELTLVETSRLMQYKMFSLNLNTFADRLNSYFSKNGGGDLKIRYEIKFDADELFNIETIVENPSRKTYDSF
;
A
#
# COMPACT_ATOMS: atom_id res chain seq x y z
N MET A 1 -9.16 13.15 -7.89
CA MET A 1 -9.32 12.27 -9.09
C MET A 1 -10.61 11.47 -8.97
N LYS A 2 -11.39 11.30 -10.08
CA LYS A 2 -12.64 10.54 -10.12
C LYS A 2 -12.67 9.62 -11.34
N ILE A 3 -13.34 8.46 -11.21
CA ILE A 3 -13.59 7.57 -12.35
C ILE A 3 -14.83 8.09 -13.07
N LYS A 4 -14.72 8.45 -14.35
CA LYS A 4 -15.86 8.89 -15.17
C LYS A 4 -16.48 7.74 -15.95
N ARG A 5 -15.61 6.90 -16.53
CA ARG A 5 -16.04 5.75 -17.34
C ARG A 5 -15.18 4.54 -17.00
N LEU A 6 -15.80 3.36 -17.03
CA LEU A 6 -15.15 2.07 -16.85
C LEU A 6 -15.64 1.11 -17.93
N HIS A 7 -14.71 0.49 -18.65
CA HIS A 7 -14.97 -0.56 -19.62
C HIS A 7 -14.18 -1.82 -19.22
N ILE A 8 -14.86 -2.96 -19.07
CA ILE A 8 -14.23 -4.23 -18.70
C ILE A 8 -14.55 -5.26 -19.75
N LYS A 9 -13.53 -5.94 -20.28
CA LYS A 9 -13.67 -6.99 -21.28
C LYS A 9 -12.86 -8.20 -20.93
N ASN A 10 -13.48 -9.38 -21.05
CA ASN A 10 -12.85 -10.70 -20.91
C ASN A 10 -12.20 -10.94 -19.52
N TYR A 11 -12.79 -10.41 -18.45
CA TYR A 11 -12.25 -10.53 -17.10
C TYR A 11 -13.19 -11.31 -16.16
N LYS A 12 -12.71 -12.43 -15.63
CA LYS A 12 -13.44 -13.34 -14.73
C LYS A 12 -14.83 -13.70 -15.27
N SER A 13 -15.90 -13.32 -14.55
CA SER A 13 -17.29 -13.55 -14.98
C SER A 13 -17.80 -12.51 -15.99
N ILE A 14 -17.03 -11.47 -16.27
CA ILE A 14 -17.42 -10.38 -17.16
C ILE A 14 -16.90 -10.64 -18.57
N LYS A 15 -17.82 -10.85 -19.50
CA LYS A 15 -17.49 -10.93 -20.94
C LYS A 15 -17.22 -9.53 -21.49
N GLU A 16 -18.15 -8.61 -21.27
CA GLU A 16 -18.05 -7.19 -21.60
C GLU A 16 -19.02 -6.39 -20.72
N LEU A 17 -18.55 -5.28 -20.18
CA LEU A 17 -19.32 -4.36 -19.34
C LEU A 17 -18.83 -2.94 -19.58
N GLU A 18 -19.75 -2.02 -19.73
CA GLU A 18 -19.47 -0.59 -19.79
C GLU A 18 -20.28 0.14 -18.71
N ILE A 19 -19.64 1.03 -17.99
CA ILE A 19 -20.24 1.90 -16.99
C ILE A 19 -19.88 3.32 -17.38
N ASP A 20 -20.89 4.06 -17.79
CA ASP A 20 -20.77 5.48 -18.11
C ASP A 20 -21.20 6.31 -16.90
N ASP A 21 -20.56 7.47 -16.75
CA ASP A 21 -20.93 8.48 -15.75
C ASP A 21 -20.89 7.97 -14.30
N ALA A 22 -19.81 7.28 -13.94
CA ALA A 22 -19.51 6.96 -12.55
C ALA A 22 -19.10 8.26 -11.83
N GLN A 23 -20.08 8.98 -11.29
CA GLN A 23 -19.90 10.30 -10.64
C GLN A 23 -19.13 10.19 -9.31
N ASP A 24 -19.61 10.87 -8.27
CA ASP A 24 -18.94 10.91 -6.96
C ASP A 24 -19.01 9.57 -6.19
N ALA A 25 -19.94 8.68 -6.55
CA ALA A 25 -20.07 7.36 -5.94
C ALA A 25 -20.65 6.34 -6.91
N LEU A 26 -19.99 5.17 -7.00
CA LEU A 26 -20.50 4.00 -7.71
C LEU A 26 -21.06 3.00 -6.70
N ILE A 27 -22.38 2.83 -6.69
CA ILE A 27 -23.05 1.88 -5.79
C ILE A 27 -23.47 0.64 -6.60
N LEU A 28 -22.85 -0.51 -6.28
CA LEU A 28 -23.13 -1.79 -6.92
C LEU A 28 -24.11 -2.60 -6.06
N VAL A 29 -25.33 -2.81 -6.56
CA VAL A 29 -26.39 -3.57 -5.89
C VAL A 29 -26.71 -4.84 -6.69
N GLY A 30 -26.96 -5.95 -6.02
CA GLY A 30 -27.33 -7.21 -6.67
C GLY A 30 -27.17 -8.41 -5.75
N ARG A 31 -27.63 -9.57 -6.21
CA ARG A 31 -27.52 -10.85 -5.49
C ARG A 31 -26.05 -11.25 -5.28
N ASN A 32 -25.78 -12.13 -4.32
CA ASN A 32 -24.47 -12.76 -4.18
C ASN A 32 -24.10 -13.48 -5.48
N ASN A 33 -22.82 -13.45 -5.84
CA ASN A 33 -22.29 -13.97 -7.12
C ASN A 33 -22.73 -13.24 -8.39
N SER A 34 -23.30 -12.04 -8.32
CA SER A 34 -23.67 -11.24 -9.50
C SER A 34 -22.52 -10.47 -10.16
N GLY A 35 -21.29 -10.69 -9.72
CA GLY A 35 -20.10 -10.05 -10.32
C GLY A 35 -19.71 -8.68 -9.72
N LYS A 36 -20.39 -8.20 -8.67
CA LYS A 36 -20.04 -6.91 -8.02
C LYS A 36 -18.57 -6.80 -7.60
N SER A 37 -18.06 -7.83 -6.91
CA SER A 37 -16.66 -7.88 -6.48
C SER A 37 -15.70 -7.96 -7.66
N VAL A 38 -16.13 -8.54 -8.81
CA VAL A 38 -15.33 -8.61 -10.02
C VAL A 38 -15.12 -7.23 -10.64
N ILE A 39 -16.13 -6.35 -10.57
CA ILE A 39 -16.00 -4.96 -11.02
C ILE A 39 -14.99 -4.20 -10.15
N LEU A 40 -15.09 -4.34 -8.83
CA LEU A 40 -14.13 -3.73 -7.90
C LEU A 40 -12.71 -4.28 -8.13
N ASP A 41 -12.57 -5.59 -8.33
CA ASP A 41 -11.29 -6.23 -8.68
C ASP A 41 -10.72 -5.67 -9.99
N ALA A 42 -11.55 -5.46 -11.01
CA ALA A 42 -11.11 -4.88 -12.28
C ALA A 42 -10.58 -3.45 -12.11
N ILE A 43 -11.26 -2.63 -11.30
CA ILE A 43 -10.77 -1.28 -10.95
C ILE A 43 -9.41 -1.38 -10.28
N ARG A 44 -9.25 -2.26 -9.28
CA ARG A 44 -7.98 -2.48 -8.58
C ARG A 44 -6.86 -2.90 -9.53
N VAL A 45 -7.16 -3.79 -10.48
CA VAL A 45 -6.21 -4.23 -11.51
C VAL A 45 -5.76 -3.05 -12.37
N ALA A 46 -6.69 -2.29 -12.93
CA ALA A 46 -6.36 -1.17 -13.82
C ALA A 46 -5.57 -0.07 -13.11
N LEU A 47 -5.79 0.11 -11.81
CA LEU A 47 -5.07 1.09 -10.98
C LEU A 47 -3.78 0.50 -10.34
N GLY A 48 -3.44 -0.76 -10.64
CA GLY A 48 -2.16 -1.37 -10.26
C GLY A 48 -2.09 -1.90 -8.82
N ASP A 49 -3.23 -2.01 -8.13
CA ASP A 49 -3.34 -2.55 -6.76
C ASP A 49 -3.52 -4.08 -6.73
N LYS A 50 -3.91 -4.68 -7.84
CA LYS A 50 -4.12 -6.13 -7.95
C LYS A 50 -3.50 -6.67 -9.23
N THR A 51 -2.88 -7.85 -9.14
CA THR A 51 -2.31 -8.55 -10.30
C THR A 51 -3.35 -9.45 -10.96
N VAL A 52 -3.19 -9.65 -12.28
CA VAL A 52 -4.00 -10.56 -13.09
C VAL A 52 -3.23 -11.85 -13.32
N ASN A 53 -3.93 -12.97 -13.34
CA ASN A 53 -3.38 -14.30 -13.63
C ASN A 53 -4.15 -14.98 -14.74
N MET A 54 -3.59 -16.06 -15.32
CA MET A 54 -4.22 -16.81 -16.40
C MET A 54 -5.66 -17.29 -16.13
N PRO A 55 -6.02 -17.74 -14.90
CA PRO A 55 -7.40 -18.12 -14.58
C PRO A 55 -8.42 -16.96 -14.60
N ASP A 56 -7.96 -15.71 -14.65
CA ASP A 56 -8.85 -14.55 -14.65
C ASP A 56 -9.47 -14.22 -16.02
N PHE A 57 -9.07 -14.94 -17.08
CA PHE A 57 -9.72 -14.80 -18.40
C PHE A 57 -11.14 -15.37 -18.40
N ASN A 58 -12.11 -14.61 -18.92
CA ASN A 58 -13.50 -15.06 -19.06
C ASN A 58 -13.65 -16.21 -20.08
N GLY A 59 -12.89 -16.18 -21.18
CA GLY A 59 -12.99 -17.14 -22.27
C GLY A 59 -11.65 -17.51 -22.87
N PRO A 60 -11.64 -18.44 -23.85
CA PRO A 60 -10.41 -18.96 -24.46
C PRO A 60 -9.70 -17.95 -25.36
N GLU A 61 -10.37 -16.93 -25.83
CA GLU A 61 -9.85 -15.99 -26.83
C GLU A 61 -9.80 -14.55 -26.30
N GLY A 62 -8.91 -13.75 -26.90
CA GLY A 62 -8.76 -12.33 -26.62
C GLY A 62 -7.93 -12.01 -25.38
N ASN A 63 -7.68 -10.74 -25.18
CA ASN A 63 -6.97 -10.19 -24.02
C ASN A 63 -7.97 -9.74 -22.97
N ILE A 64 -7.52 -9.65 -21.72
CA ILE A 64 -8.24 -8.88 -20.71
C ILE A 64 -7.98 -7.40 -21.00
N ILE A 65 -9.04 -6.59 -21.07
CA ILE A 65 -8.97 -5.17 -21.29
C ILE A 65 -9.82 -4.47 -20.22
N ILE A 66 -9.21 -3.51 -19.51
CA ILE A 66 -9.90 -2.67 -18.55
C ILE A 66 -9.59 -1.22 -18.91
N GLY A 67 -10.58 -0.57 -19.54
CA GLY A 67 -10.53 0.83 -19.95
C GLY A 67 -11.06 1.75 -18.86
N MET A 68 -10.42 2.91 -18.70
CA MET A 68 -10.85 3.93 -17.75
C MET A 68 -10.72 5.33 -18.32
N GLU A 69 -11.66 6.19 -17.92
CA GLU A 69 -11.53 7.64 -17.97
C GLU A 69 -11.42 8.17 -16.55
N LEU A 70 -10.30 8.83 -16.26
CA LEU A 70 -10.03 9.46 -14.97
C LEU A 70 -10.08 10.98 -15.12
N GLU A 71 -10.93 11.61 -14.34
CA GLU A 71 -10.99 13.06 -14.19
C GLU A 71 -10.01 13.52 -13.11
N PHE A 72 -9.21 14.50 -13.46
CA PHE A 72 -8.25 15.19 -12.60
C PHE A 72 -8.75 16.60 -12.34
N ALA A 73 -8.88 16.98 -11.08
CA ALA A 73 -9.05 18.37 -10.70
C ALA A 73 -7.68 19.09 -10.73
N TYR A 74 -7.71 20.41 -10.69
CA TYR A 74 -6.49 21.22 -10.62
C TYR A 74 -5.59 20.84 -9.44
N GLU A 75 -6.19 20.55 -8.29
CA GLU A 75 -5.48 20.14 -7.07
C GLU A 75 -4.72 18.83 -7.27
N ASP A 76 -5.29 17.88 -8.04
CA ASP A 76 -4.64 16.62 -8.35
C ASP A 76 -3.39 16.84 -9.21
N LEU A 77 -3.50 17.66 -10.24
CA LEU A 77 -2.37 18.01 -11.11
C LEU A 77 -1.30 18.81 -10.37
N SER A 78 -1.71 19.73 -9.50
CA SER A 78 -0.82 20.52 -8.65
C SER A 78 -0.05 19.60 -7.68
N PHE A 79 -0.70 18.61 -7.11
CA PHE A 79 -0.07 17.59 -6.27
C PHE A 79 0.96 16.76 -7.06
N LEU A 80 0.61 16.28 -8.26
CA LEU A 80 1.55 15.56 -9.14
C LEU A 80 2.76 16.40 -9.52
N HIS A 81 2.55 17.69 -9.81
CA HIS A 81 3.62 18.65 -10.10
C HIS A 81 4.54 18.85 -8.89
N GLY A 82 3.96 19.10 -7.70
CA GLY A 82 4.71 19.31 -6.46
C GLY A 82 5.61 18.13 -6.08
N ASN A 83 5.14 16.91 -6.35
CA ASN A 83 5.90 15.66 -6.12
C ASN A 83 6.85 15.30 -7.28
N GLY A 84 6.92 16.13 -8.33
CA GLY A 84 7.80 15.91 -9.47
C GLY A 84 7.45 14.67 -10.29
N ILE A 85 6.20 14.20 -10.23
CA ILE A 85 5.71 13.06 -11.00
C ILE A 85 5.75 13.40 -12.49
N VAL A 86 6.09 12.41 -13.32
CA VAL A 86 6.34 12.54 -14.75
C VAL A 86 7.64 13.28 -15.06
N LYS A 87 7.88 14.45 -14.48
CA LYS A 87 9.14 15.21 -14.59
C LYS A 87 9.24 16.26 -13.48
N LYS A 88 10.40 16.38 -12.85
CA LYS A 88 10.65 17.42 -11.86
C LYS A 88 10.91 18.76 -12.56
N MET A 89 10.02 19.73 -12.40
CA MET A 89 10.09 21.06 -12.98
C MET A 89 9.58 22.09 -11.98
N LYS A 90 10.17 23.31 -11.97
CA LYS A 90 9.71 24.38 -11.08
C LYS A 90 8.48 25.12 -11.62
N ASN A 91 8.37 25.25 -12.95
CA ASN A 91 7.28 25.96 -13.60
C ASN A 91 6.15 24.98 -13.94
N TYR A 92 4.94 25.28 -13.46
CA TYR A 92 3.76 24.43 -13.65
C TYR A 92 3.35 24.32 -15.12
N ASP A 93 3.34 25.44 -15.89
CA ASP A 93 2.89 25.40 -17.29
C ASP A 93 3.82 24.56 -18.17
N LEU A 94 5.14 24.66 -17.92
CA LEU A 94 6.11 23.81 -18.62
C LEU A 94 5.99 22.35 -18.22
N TRP A 95 5.68 22.10 -16.95
CA TRP A 95 5.41 20.75 -16.46
C TRP A 95 4.15 20.20 -17.12
N LEU A 96 3.04 20.95 -17.16
CA LEU A 96 1.77 20.52 -17.76
C LEU A 96 1.94 20.21 -19.26
N LYS A 97 2.69 21.02 -19.99
CA LYS A 97 3.05 20.72 -21.39
C LYS A 97 3.81 19.40 -21.51
N SER A 98 4.77 19.15 -20.64
CA SER A 98 5.52 17.89 -20.59
C SER A 98 4.62 16.70 -20.19
N PHE A 99 3.67 16.93 -19.30
CA PHE A 99 2.67 15.95 -18.86
C PHE A 99 1.79 15.51 -20.05
N CYS A 100 1.20 16.48 -20.78
CA CYS A 100 0.38 16.20 -21.98
C CYS A 100 1.18 15.49 -23.07
N GLN A 101 2.45 15.86 -23.30
CA GLN A 101 3.31 15.17 -24.27
C GLN A 101 3.58 13.71 -23.93
N ARG A 102 3.68 13.38 -22.65
CA ARG A 102 3.93 12.02 -22.17
C ARG A 102 2.66 11.20 -22.03
N LEU A 103 1.55 11.84 -21.75
CA LEU A 103 0.21 11.31 -21.65
C LEU A 103 -0.70 11.93 -22.71
N PRO A 104 -0.55 11.57 -23.99
CA PRO A 104 -1.24 12.26 -25.09
C PRO A 104 -2.76 12.04 -25.10
N SER A 105 -3.27 11.06 -24.35
CA SER A 105 -4.71 10.88 -24.11
C SER A 105 -5.28 11.78 -23.01
N PHE A 106 -4.44 12.55 -22.33
CA PHE A 106 -4.90 13.53 -21.38
C PHE A 106 -5.38 14.79 -22.10
N ILE A 107 -6.63 15.14 -21.88
CA ILE A 107 -7.29 16.32 -22.45
C ILE A 107 -7.51 17.31 -21.31
N PRO A 108 -6.75 18.42 -21.26
CA PRO A 108 -6.98 19.45 -20.26
C PRO A 108 -8.31 20.16 -20.48
N ASP A 109 -8.94 20.60 -19.39
CA ASP A 109 -10.16 21.41 -19.40
C ASP A 109 -9.86 22.90 -19.13
N GLU A 110 -10.93 23.72 -19.15
CA GLU A 110 -10.82 25.17 -18.92
C GLU A 110 -10.64 25.53 -17.43
N GLU A 111 -10.95 24.60 -16.52
CA GLU A 111 -10.85 24.77 -15.07
C GLU A 111 -9.46 24.41 -14.52
N GLY A 112 -8.56 24.00 -15.41
CA GLY A 112 -7.17 23.64 -15.10
C GLY A 112 -7.00 22.20 -14.66
N GLY A 113 -8.04 21.37 -14.77
CA GLY A 113 -8.03 19.93 -14.64
C GLY A 113 -7.94 19.21 -15.98
N GLY A 114 -8.60 18.07 -16.11
CA GLY A 114 -8.72 17.35 -17.39
C GLY A 114 -9.05 15.88 -17.24
N ILE A 115 -9.16 15.19 -18.37
CA ILE A 115 -9.53 13.76 -18.43
C ILE A 115 -8.39 12.97 -19.05
N LEU A 116 -7.97 11.89 -18.37
CA LEU A 116 -7.03 10.89 -18.88
C LEU A 116 -7.79 9.63 -19.27
N THR A 117 -7.68 9.22 -20.54
CA THR A 117 -8.25 7.97 -21.04
C THR A 117 -7.15 6.95 -21.24
N PHE A 118 -7.33 5.73 -20.71
CA PHE A 118 -6.37 4.65 -20.90
C PHE A 118 -7.02 3.28 -20.80
N GLU A 119 -6.30 2.25 -21.25
CA GLU A 119 -6.64 0.85 -21.11
C GLU A 119 -5.49 0.08 -20.48
N TYR A 120 -5.79 -0.66 -19.43
CA TYR A 120 -4.94 -1.76 -18.98
C TYR A 120 -5.23 -3.00 -19.83
N VAL A 121 -4.19 -3.61 -20.35
CA VAL A 121 -4.29 -4.81 -21.19
C VAL A 121 -3.38 -5.89 -20.64
N PHE A 122 -3.96 -7.06 -20.40
CA PHE A 122 -3.20 -8.27 -20.06
C PHE A 122 -3.39 -9.32 -21.17
N ASP A 123 -2.28 -9.75 -21.76
CA ASP A 123 -2.32 -10.72 -22.86
C ASP A 123 -2.11 -12.16 -22.36
N ARG A 124 -2.35 -13.12 -23.25
CA ARG A 124 -2.23 -14.54 -22.91
C ARG A 124 -0.79 -15.04 -22.73
N ASN A 125 0.18 -14.21 -23.03
CA ASN A 125 1.60 -14.49 -22.76
C ASN A 125 2.02 -14.00 -21.37
N GLY A 126 1.07 -13.44 -20.59
CA GLY A 126 1.36 -12.90 -19.26
C GLY A 126 1.93 -11.49 -19.27
N ASN A 127 1.89 -10.78 -20.40
CA ASN A 127 2.38 -9.41 -20.48
C ASN A 127 1.27 -8.41 -20.13
N GLU A 128 1.60 -7.46 -19.25
CA GLU A 128 0.76 -6.33 -18.92
C GLU A 128 1.25 -5.04 -19.59
N LYS A 129 0.34 -4.19 -20.02
CA LYS A 129 0.66 -2.90 -20.58
C LYS A 129 -0.48 -1.91 -20.44
N TYR A 130 -0.13 -0.62 -20.40
CA TYR A 130 -1.08 0.48 -20.45
C TYR A 130 -1.09 1.11 -21.84
N ARG A 131 -2.26 1.23 -22.45
CA ARG A 131 -2.46 1.89 -23.75
C ARG A 131 -3.27 3.15 -23.55
N ASP A 132 -2.96 4.19 -24.29
CA ASP A 132 -3.68 5.46 -24.27
C ASP A 132 -4.36 5.79 -25.62
N GLY A 133 -4.55 4.79 -26.47
CA GLY A 133 -5.09 4.97 -27.81
C GLY A 133 -4.06 5.46 -28.84
N ILE A 134 -2.98 6.10 -28.41
CA ILE A 134 -1.90 6.63 -29.26
C ILE A 134 -0.65 5.76 -29.12
N LYS A 135 -0.23 5.47 -27.89
CA LYS A 135 0.93 4.61 -27.61
C LYS A 135 0.47 3.19 -27.29
N LYS A 136 1.13 2.20 -27.90
CA LYS A 136 0.86 0.76 -27.65
C LYS A 136 1.20 0.35 -26.21
N ASN A 137 2.15 1.05 -25.57
CA ASN A 137 2.48 0.90 -24.15
C ASN A 137 2.98 2.26 -23.63
N ASN A 138 2.25 2.85 -22.69
CA ASN A 138 2.62 4.10 -22.06
C ASN A 138 2.88 3.88 -20.56
N THR A 139 4.14 3.69 -20.20
CA THR A 139 4.57 3.43 -18.82
C THR A 139 4.35 4.62 -17.88
N TYR A 140 4.17 5.83 -18.40
CA TYR A 140 3.88 7.02 -17.58
C TYR A 140 2.49 6.98 -16.96
N ILE A 141 1.53 6.24 -17.53
CA ILE A 141 0.18 6.10 -16.97
C ILE A 141 0.27 5.59 -15.53
N ARG A 142 1.03 4.52 -15.28
CA ARG A 142 1.19 3.94 -13.94
C ARG A 142 1.66 4.95 -12.89
N ASN A 143 2.46 5.93 -13.27
CA ASN A 143 3.01 6.93 -12.34
C ASN A 143 1.99 7.98 -11.87
N VAL A 144 0.90 8.15 -12.62
CA VAL A 144 -0.12 9.17 -12.34
C VAL A 144 -1.43 8.58 -11.81
N LEU A 145 -1.51 7.24 -11.72
CA LEU A 145 -2.70 6.57 -11.18
C LEU A 145 -2.86 6.87 -9.69
N PRO A 146 -4.12 7.06 -9.23
CA PRO A 146 -4.40 7.22 -7.80
C PRO A 146 -4.13 5.92 -7.05
N ARG A 147 -3.75 6.05 -5.79
CA ARG A 147 -3.74 4.91 -4.87
C ARG A 147 -5.16 4.55 -4.49
N ILE A 148 -5.45 3.26 -4.39
CA ILE A 148 -6.73 2.74 -3.95
C ILE A 148 -6.62 2.30 -2.50
N TYR A 149 -7.66 2.61 -1.73
CA TYR A 149 -7.88 2.02 -0.42
C TYR A 149 -9.04 1.04 -0.51
N PHE A 150 -8.71 -0.24 -0.57
CA PHE A 150 -9.72 -1.28 -0.58
C PHE A 150 -10.11 -1.66 0.84
N VAL A 151 -11.39 -1.43 1.18
CA VAL A 151 -11.96 -1.75 2.48
C VAL A 151 -12.76 -3.04 2.35
N ASP A 152 -12.21 -4.16 2.84
CA ASP A 152 -12.93 -5.43 2.86
C ASP A 152 -13.96 -5.44 4.01
N HIS A 153 -15.00 -6.27 3.87
CA HIS A 153 -16.03 -6.45 4.90
C HIS A 153 -15.53 -7.28 6.10
N TYR A 154 -14.51 -8.11 5.90
CA TYR A 154 -13.80 -8.81 6.98
C TYR A 154 -12.49 -8.08 7.28
N ARG A 155 -12.56 -7.09 8.16
CA ARG A 155 -11.37 -6.39 8.65
C ARG A 155 -10.96 -6.93 10.00
N ASN A 156 -9.72 -7.35 10.10
CA ASN A 156 -9.08 -7.56 11.39
C ASN A 156 -8.37 -6.26 11.83
N ASN A 157 -7.94 -6.22 13.09
CA ASN A 157 -7.25 -5.05 13.65
C ASN A 157 -5.95 -4.73 12.89
N ILE A 158 -5.28 -5.72 12.31
CA ILE A 158 -4.06 -5.56 11.51
C ILE A 158 -4.34 -4.79 10.22
N ASP A 159 -5.47 -5.05 9.56
CA ASP A 159 -5.85 -4.34 8.33
C ASP A 159 -6.20 -2.87 8.61
N ILE A 160 -6.87 -2.59 9.73
CA ILE A 160 -7.15 -1.22 10.19
C ILE A 160 -5.84 -0.48 10.47
N LEU A 161 -4.88 -1.14 11.10
CA LEU A 161 -3.55 -0.58 11.36
C LEU A 161 -2.79 -0.29 10.07
N LYS A 162 -2.78 -1.21 9.11
CA LYS A 162 -2.16 -0.99 7.79
C LYS A 162 -2.73 0.24 7.11
N ASP A 163 -4.04 0.45 7.21
CA ASP A 163 -4.68 1.62 6.63
C ASP A 163 -4.31 2.92 7.36
N ILE A 164 -4.36 2.94 8.69
CA ILE A 164 -3.90 4.08 9.48
C ILE A 164 -2.46 4.43 9.14
N MET A 165 -1.62 3.43 8.96
CA MET A 165 -0.23 3.57 8.57
C MET A 165 -0.05 4.09 7.15
N MET A 166 -0.91 3.69 6.21
CA MET A 166 -0.91 4.21 4.84
C MET A 166 -1.33 5.69 4.78
N PHE A 167 -2.24 6.12 5.67
CA PHE A 167 -2.65 7.52 5.78
C PHE A 167 -1.62 8.41 6.48
N SER A 168 -0.75 7.83 7.32
CA SER A 168 0.26 8.57 8.07
C SER A 168 1.64 8.48 7.42
N ASN A 169 1.89 9.21 6.33
CA ASN A 169 3.20 9.42 5.70
C ASN A 169 4.05 8.15 5.48
N ASP A 170 3.99 7.61 4.27
CA ASP A 170 4.68 6.40 3.81
C ASP A 170 6.20 6.32 4.10
N ASP A 171 6.89 7.48 4.12
CA ASP A 171 8.36 7.53 4.23
C ASP A 171 8.87 6.98 5.57
N ASN A 172 8.17 7.26 6.67
CA ASN A 172 8.56 6.77 7.99
C ASN A 172 8.46 5.24 8.12
N PHE A 173 7.50 4.63 7.40
CA PHE A 173 7.34 3.18 7.40
C PHE A 173 8.28 2.46 6.46
N ALA A 174 8.62 3.05 5.31
CA ALA A 174 9.62 2.52 4.41
C ALA A 174 11.00 2.45 5.11
N GLU A 175 11.37 3.47 5.88
CA GLU A 175 12.58 3.48 6.68
C GLU A 175 12.56 2.43 7.79
N PHE A 176 11.42 2.23 8.45
CA PHE A 176 11.26 1.23 9.49
C PHE A 176 11.42 -0.19 8.96
N LYS A 177 10.79 -0.52 7.81
CA LYS A 177 10.88 -1.84 7.16
C LYS A 177 12.25 -2.10 6.52
N ALA A 178 12.99 -1.07 6.15
CA ALA A 178 14.22 -1.21 5.39
C ALA A 178 15.45 -1.65 6.21
N ASP A 179 15.33 -1.87 7.53
CA ASP A 179 16.44 -2.21 8.45
C ASP A 179 17.68 -1.29 8.26
N ARG A 180 17.45 -0.01 7.98
CA ARG A 180 18.48 0.99 7.78
C ARG A 180 18.71 1.80 9.04
N CYS A 181 19.94 2.20 9.29
CA CYS A 181 20.24 3.14 10.35
C CYS A 181 19.68 4.52 10.02
N ILE A 182 18.97 5.14 10.96
CA ILE A 182 18.40 6.50 10.81
C ILE A 182 19.46 7.60 10.75
N PHE A 183 20.69 7.31 11.19
CA PHE A 183 21.80 8.25 11.19
C PHE A 183 22.86 7.93 10.12
N ASP A 184 22.90 6.69 9.60
CA ASP A 184 23.87 6.24 8.62
C ASP A 184 23.21 5.18 7.71
N SER A 185 22.78 5.59 6.54
CA SER A 185 22.08 4.73 5.57
C SER A 185 22.91 3.53 5.06
N ALA A 186 24.22 3.53 5.25
CA ALA A 186 25.09 2.43 4.87
C ALA A 186 25.10 1.29 5.90
N LYS A 187 24.60 1.54 7.12
CA LYS A 187 24.58 0.55 8.21
C LYS A 187 23.22 -0.12 8.34
N LYS A 188 23.23 -1.42 8.67
CA LYS A 188 22.03 -2.14 9.13
C LYS A 188 21.79 -1.87 10.61
N CYS A 189 20.53 -1.71 10.98
CA CYS A 189 20.13 -1.30 12.32
C CYS A 189 19.83 -2.46 13.28
N SER A 190 19.50 -3.64 12.75
CA SER A 190 19.03 -4.81 13.53
C SER A 190 19.97 -5.29 14.64
N GLN A 191 21.26 -4.90 14.57
CA GLN A 191 22.27 -5.29 15.56
C GLN A 191 23.08 -4.11 16.12
N CYS A 192 22.71 -2.88 15.78
CA CYS A 192 23.45 -1.67 16.13
C CYS A 192 22.62 -0.79 17.08
N PHE A 193 23.15 -0.58 18.29
CA PHE A 193 22.54 0.32 19.29
C PHE A 193 23.39 1.59 19.52
N ASP A 194 24.29 1.92 18.61
CA ASP A 194 25.17 3.10 18.73
C ASP A 194 24.41 4.41 18.78
N CYS A 195 23.24 4.45 18.15
CA CYS A 195 22.38 5.65 18.14
C CYS A 195 21.68 5.94 19.48
N MET A 196 21.69 5.01 20.43
CA MET A 196 20.99 5.18 21.69
C MET A 196 21.51 6.38 22.49
N GLY A 197 22.78 6.71 22.36
CA GLY A 197 23.36 7.90 22.95
C GLY A 197 22.75 9.21 22.44
N VAL A 198 22.30 9.23 21.18
CA VAL A 198 21.61 10.37 20.57
C VAL A 198 20.14 10.39 20.99
N ILE A 199 19.48 9.24 20.91
CA ILE A 199 18.04 9.08 21.25
C ILE A 199 17.80 9.46 22.72
N ASN A 200 18.66 9.01 23.63
CA ASN A 200 18.53 9.28 25.07
C ASN A 200 18.70 10.77 25.45
N ARG A 201 19.24 11.61 24.57
CA ARG A 201 19.36 13.06 24.78
C ARG A 201 18.10 13.83 24.37
N LYS A 202 17.20 13.19 23.61
CA LYS A 202 15.96 13.80 23.13
C LYS A 202 14.84 13.66 24.16
N LYS A 203 13.95 14.65 24.22
CA LYS A 203 12.70 14.52 24.97
C LYS A 203 11.76 13.56 24.26
N PRO A 204 10.83 12.89 24.99
CA PRO A 204 9.88 11.97 24.37
C PRO A 204 9.09 12.55 23.19
N GLN A 205 8.75 13.85 23.24
CA GLN A 205 8.00 14.55 22.19
C GLN A 205 8.85 14.83 20.92
N GLU A 206 10.17 14.76 21.03
CA GLU A 206 11.12 15.02 19.96
C GLU A 206 11.53 13.73 19.23
N LEU A 207 11.12 12.58 19.77
CA LEU A 207 11.40 11.29 19.16
C LEU A 207 10.50 11.05 17.95
N THR A 208 11.10 10.66 16.84
CA THR A 208 10.36 10.13 15.69
C THR A 208 9.83 8.74 16.00
N LEU A 209 8.88 8.25 15.20
CA LEU A 209 8.34 6.89 15.34
C LEU A 209 9.46 5.84 15.25
N VAL A 210 10.41 6.02 14.33
CA VAL A 210 11.56 5.12 14.14
C VAL A 210 12.46 5.13 15.38
N GLU A 211 12.78 6.28 15.93
CA GLU A 211 13.59 6.41 17.15
C GLU A 211 12.89 5.79 18.36
N THR A 212 11.58 5.99 18.51
CA THR A 212 10.76 5.38 19.57
C THR A 212 10.79 3.85 19.46
N SER A 213 10.65 3.32 18.27
CA SER A 213 10.74 1.88 18.01
C SER A 213 12.12 1.33 18.35
N ARG A 214 13.20 2.04 18.01
CA ARG A 214 14.58 1.64 18.38
C ARG A 214 14.80 1.66 19.89
N LEU A 215 14.25 2.68 20.57
CA LEU A 215 14.29 2.73 22.03
C LEU A 215 13.54 1.54 22.64
N MET A 216 12.40 1.19 22.09
CA MET A 216 11.62 0.03 22.53
C MET A 216 12.39 -1.28 22.31
N GLN A 217 12.96 -1.50 21.12
CA GLN A 217 13.83 -2.66 20.84
C GLN A 217 14.98 -2.76 21.84
N TYR A 218 15.66 -1.65 22.09
CA TYR A 218 16.76 -1.60 23.07
C TYR A 218 16.28 -1.97 24.47
N LYS A 219 15.16 -1.42 24.91
CA LYS A 219 14.57 -1.74 26.22
C LYS A 219 14.19 -3.21 26.33
N MET A 220 13.58 -3.78 25.31
CA MET A 220 13.22 -5.21 25.29
C MET A 220 14.46 -6.10 25.25
N PHE A 221 15.48 -5.72 24.50
CA PHE A 221 16.75 -6.44 24.50
C PHE A 221 17.44 -6.41 25.88
N SER A 222 17.35 -5.27 26.58
CA SER A 222 17.91 -5.11 27.93
C SER A 222 17.16 -5.89 29.03
N LEU A 223 15.93 -6.41 28.74
CA LEU A 223 15.21 -7.29 29.65
C LEU A 223 15.88 -8.68 29.83
N ASN A 224 16.96 -8.91 29.10
CA ASN A 224 17.85 -10.06 29.26
C ASN A 224 17.12 -11.43 29.23
N LEU A 225 16.24 -11.60 28.22
CA LEU A 225 15.53 -12.87 28.01
C LEU A 225 16.49 -14.06 27.84
N ASN A 226 17.73 -13.79 27.42
CA ASN A 226 18.77 -14.81 27.30
C ASN A 226 19.22 -15.36 28.65
N THR A 227 19.07 -14.65 29.77
CA THR A 227 19.34 -15.20 31.09
C THR A 227 18.42 -16.41 31.39
N PHE A 228 17.19 -16.36 30.95
CA PHE A 228 16.26 -17.48 31.05
C PHE A 228 16.69 -18.62 30.12
N ALA A 229 17.08 -18.31 28.88
CA ALA A 229 17.61 -19.27 27.93
C ALA A 229 18.89 -19.95 28.48
N ASP A 230 19.78 -19.21 29.12
CA ASP A 230 21.03 -19.76 29.71
C ASP A 230 20.73 -20.75 30.82
N ARG A 231 19.72 -20.48 31.65
CA ARG A 231 19.26 -21.44 32.68
C ARG A 231 18.72 -22.73 32.05
N LEU A 232 17.91 -22.61 31.02
CA LEU A 232 17.39 -23.76 30.28
C LEU A 232 18.52 -24.53 29.58
N ASN A 233 19.43 -23.85 28.94
CA ASN A 233 20.60 -24.45 28.28
C ASN A 233 21.46 -25.20 29.26
N SER A 234 21.72 -24.64 30.44
CA SER A 234 22.42 -25.31 31.51
C SER A 234 21.72 -26.57 31.99
N TYR A 235 20.41 -26.56 32.06
CA TYR A 235 19.63 -27.73 32.42
C TYR A 235 19.66 -28.81 31.33
N PHE A 236 19.51 -28.45 30.07
CA PHE A 236 19.58 -29.40 28.95
C PHE A 236 20.97 -30.03 28.82
N SER A 237 22.03 -29.24 28.94
CA SER A 237 23.38 -29.74 28.89
C SER A 237 23.66 -30.80 29.97
N LYS A 238 23.14 -30.62 31.20
CA LYS A 238 23.28 -31.57 32.31
C LYS A 238 22.48 -32.84 32.13
N ASN A 239 21.40 -32.80 31.33
CA ASN A 239 20.49 -33.91 31.15
C ASN A 239 20.58 -34.62 29.78
N GLY A 240 21.75 -34.51 29.11
CA GLY A 240 22.04 -35.23 27.87
C GLY A 240 21.49 -34.61 26.60
N GLY A 241 21.15 -33.31 26.63
CA GLY A 241 20.61 -32.58 25.47
C GLY A 241 21.67 -32.21 24.41
N GLY A 242 22.90 -32.64 24.55
CA GLY A 242 24.00 -32.37 23.61
C GLY A 242 24.36 -30.88 23.51
N ASP A 243 24.84 -30.46 22.32
CA ASP A 243 25.25 -29.07 22.05
C ASP A 243 24.14 -28.14 21.63
N LEU A 244 22.86 -28.58 21.70
CA LEU A 244 21.72 -27.76 21.37
C LEU A 244 21.57 -26.62 22.39
N LYS A 245 21.48 -25.39 21.87
CA LYS A 245 21.26 -24.19 22.67
C LYS A 245 19.98 -23.48 22.26
N ILE A 246 19.16 -23.18 23.24
CA ILE A 246 17.98 -22.34 23.07
C ILE A 246 18.43 -20.88 23.16
N ARG A 247 17.98 -20.08 22.23
CA ARG A 247 18.13 -18.63 22.21
C ARG A 247 16.79 -17.99 21.95
N TYR A 248 16.45 -16.98 22.72
CA TYR A 248 15.27 -16.17 22.47
C TYR A 248 15.69 -14.94 21.68
N GLU A 249 15.01 -14.71 20.57
CA GLU A 249 15.19 -13.56 19.73
C GLU A 249 13.87 -12.79 19.65
N ILE A 250 13.89 -11.52 20.05
CA ILE A 250 12.73 -10.65 19.89
C ILE A 250 12.80 -10.09 18.48
N LYS A 251 11.88 -10.51 17.64
CA LYS A 251 11.69 -9.92 16.32
C LYS A 251 10.59 -8.89 16.39
N PHE A 252 10.90 -7.70 15.92
CA PHE A 252 9.89 -6.69 15.66
C PHE A 252 9.34 -6.92 14.27
N ASP A 253 8.07 -7.28 14.20
CA ASP A 253 7.32 -7.23 12.96
C ASP A 253 6.62 -5.88 12.87
N ALA A 254 6.88 -5.13 11.80
CA ALA A 254 6.24 -3.84 11.58
C ALA A 254 4.73 -3.99 11.38
N ASP A 255 4.28 -5.16 10.93
CA ASP A 255 2.87 -5.45 10.69
C ASP A 255 2.12 -5.85 11.99
N GLU A 256 2.86 -6.27 13.05
CA GLU A 256 2.31 -6.66 14.36
C GLU A 256 2.69 -5.70 15.50
N LEU A 257 3.35 -4.58 15.20
CA LEU A 257 3.86 -3.66 16.20
C LEU A 257 2.79 -3.03 17.08
N PHE A 258 1.59 -2.88 16.53
CA PHE A 258 0.46 -2.28 17.21
C PHE A 258 -0.76 -3.19 17.09
N ASN A 259 -1.36 -3.50 18.22
CA ASN A 259 -2.67 -4.14 18.26
C ASN A 259 -3.70 -3.10 18.71
N ILE A 260 -4.74 -2.87 17.90
CA ILE A 260 -5.88 -2.03 18.29
C ILE A 260 -7.00 -2.98 18.70
N GLU A 261 -7.33 -2.94 19.98
CA GLU A 261 -8.48 -3.66 20.52
C GLU A 261 -9.69 -2.72 20.56
N THR A 262 -10.80 -3.19 20.03
CA THR A 262 -12.08 -2.51 20.20
C THR A 262 -12.65 -2.92 21.56
N ILE A 263 -12.62 -2.02 22.51
CA ILE A 263 -13.18 -2.25 23.85
C ILE A 263 -14.58 -1.64 23.85
N VAL A 264 -15.58 -2.50 24.07
CA VAL A 264 -16.96 -2.06 24.30
C VAL A 264 -17.19 -1.98 25.80
N GLU A 265 -17.27 -0.77 26.34
CA GLU A 265 -17.64 -0.56 27.73
C GLU A 265 -19.15 -0.73 27.92
N ASN A 266 -19.54 -1.63 28.82
CA ASN A 266 -20.91 -1.70 29.29
C ASN A 266 -20.99 -0.97 30.66
N PRO A 267 -21.47 0.29 30.71
CA PRO A 267 -21.49 1.08 31.93
C PRO A 267 -22.36 0.48 33.04
N SER A 268 -23.30 -0.41 32.71
CA SER A 268 -24.17 -1.08 33.67
C SER A 268 -23.53 -2.33 34.31
N ARG A 269 -22.47 -2.90 33.71
CA ARG A 269 -21.85 -4.16 34.18
C ARG A 269 -20.40 -4.03 34.63
N LYS A 270 -19.74 -2.89 34.37
CA LYS A 270 -18.29 -2.70 34.60
C LYS A 270 -17.43 -3.86 34.02
N THR A 271 -17.89 -4.49 32.93
CA THR A 271 -17.19 -5.55 32.22
C THR A 271 -16.71 -4.99 30.89
N TYR A 272 -15.50 -5.36 30.52
CA TYR A 272 -14.89 -5.03 29.25
C TYR A 272 -14.90 -6.30 28.41
N ASP A 273 -15.59 -6.28 27.29
CA ASP A 273 -15.51 -7.36 26.29
C ASP A 273 -14.58 -6.88 25.18
N SER A 274 -13.48 -7.57 24.96
CA SER A 274 -12.61 -7.39 23.79
C SER A 274 -13.12 -8.27 22.66
N PHE A 275 -13.31 -7.68 21.49
CA PHE A 275 -13.66 -8.39 20.26
C PHE A 275 -12.50 -8.35 19.27
#